data_de20564c8b42da430176af91d1c4dc06
#
_entry.id   de20564c8b42da430176af91d1c4dc06
#
_cell.length_a   1.000
_cell.length_b   1.000
_cell.length_c   1.000
_cell.angle_alpha   90.00
_cell.angle_beta   90.00
_cell.angle_gamma   90.00
#
_symmetry.space_group_name_H-M   'P 1'
#
loop_
_entity.id
_entity.type
_entity.pdbx_description
1 polymer ?
#
loop_
_entity_poly.entity_id
_entity_poly.type
_entity_poly.pdbx_seq_one_letter_code
_entity_poly.pdbx_strand_id
1 'polypeptide(L)'
;MSKKSVRLHPGDILAGVTVALVLIPQALAYATLAGVPAGRGLFAAALAPLAAALFASSPYLATGPTALTSLLTFGALSAIAVPASSDYVLLAGLLAFLVGVMRIVMGLVRAGPIAYLMSRPVMLGFTAGAAVVIVASQIPAVVGATASGGNPLLAALGVLRDPGSWKAEAIPVAIAAALLIAGGKRVHHLFPGILAAVVLALGFTALVGYEGAVLGDIGSGLPTISLALPWGSLRELLAPALVIALVGFAEPASIARRYSILDRLRWDPNRELIGQGAANLLSGMGGGFPVGGSLSRTALARDAGARTRISGATTGLVVLLFLPFVTVLETLPVAVLAAAIIVTVSDLVQVPRFRDYYRYARLQFAVALATFLLTVILAPHIERAVIIGILLAILAHLWRELHLSIPAWRDGDVLHLAPKGVLYFASAPGLEDAFGKLLGEHPSANGLNLHLGGLGRVDLTGALALRGLMDDAREAGFEVELSDVPPQAKKIIARVVDNSV
;
A
#
# COMPACT_ATOMS: atom_id res chain seq x y z
N MET A 1 24.21 21.34 -7.09
CA MET A 1 23.30 21.12 -5.94
C MET A 1 23.19 22.43 -5.17
N SER A 2 22.11 23.19 -5.41
CA SER A 2 21.86 24.44 -4.65
C SER A 2 21.53 24.06 -3.21
N LYS A 3 22.38 24.44 -2.26
CA LYS A 3 22.08 24.47 -0.82
C LYS A 3 20.98 25.50 -0.58
N LYS A 4 19.70 25.17 -0.86
CA LYS A 4 18.62 25.94 -0.27
C LYS A 4 18.69 25.68 1.25
N SER A 5 19.15 26.69 1.99
CA SER A 5 19.06 26.70 3.46
C SER A 5 17.65 26.31 3.85
N VAL A 6 17.51 25.31 4.69
CA VAL A 6 16.20 24.91 5.30
C VAL A 6 15.80 26.08 6.20
N ARG A 7 15.05 27.03 5.64
CA ARG A 7 14.51 28.15 6.43
C ARG A 7 13.35 27.62 7.26
N LEU A 8 13.40 27.82 8.55
CA LEU A 8 12.28 27.62 9.48
C LEU A 8 11.09 28.44 8.97
N HIS A 9 9.99 27.74 8.69
CA HIS A 9 8.74 28.38 8.32
C HIS A 9 7.75 28.19 9.48
N PRO A 10 7.08 29.25 9.99
CA PRO A 10 6.13 29.11 11.10
C PRO A 10 5.06 28.05 10.87
N GLY A 11 4.60 27.89 9.61
CA GLY A 11 3.67 26.84 9.21
C GLY A 11 4.19 25.41 9.45
N ASP A 12 5.51 25.16 9.40
CA ASP A 12 6.06 23.83 9.67
C ASP A 12 5.91 23.45 11.14
N ILE A 13 6.08 24.42 12.05
CA ILE A 13 5.91 24.17 13.50
C ILE A 13 4.43 23.91 13.80
N LEU A 14 3.53 24.77 13.29
CA LEU A 14 2.10 24.59 13.49
C LEU A 14 1.61 23.24 12.94
N ALA A 15 2.02 22.91 11.74
CA ALA A 15 1.69 21.63 11.11
C ALA A 15 2.25 20.44 11.90
N GLY A 16 3.49 20.53 12.38
CA GLY A 16 4.10 19.48 13.19
C GLY A 16 3.35 19.23 14.50
N VAL A 17 2.98 20.29 15.23
CA VAL A 17 2.16 20.19 16.44
C VAL A 17 0.78 19.61 16.13
N THR A 18 0.11 20.11 15.10
CA THR A 18 -1.22 19.62 14.69
C THR A 18 -1.20 18.12 14.35
N VAL A 19 -0.18 17.68 13.61
CA VAL A 19 -0.01 16.25 13.29
C VAL A 19 0.31 15.43 14.53
N ALA A 20 1.15 15.93 15.46
CA ALA A 20 1.49 15.22 16.69
C ALA A 20 0.27 14.96 17.56
N LEU A 21 -0.62 15.95 17.72
CA LEU A 21 -1.85 15.84 18.49
C LEU A 21 -2.80 14.74 17.95
N VAL A 22 -2.82 14.53 16.64
CA VAL A 22 -3.59 13.45 16.01
C VAL A 22 -2.83 12.12 16.05
N LEU A 23 -1.50 12.17 15.90
CA LEU A 23 -0.65 10.98 15.85
C LEU A 23 -0.57 10.27 17.20
N ILE A 24 -0.54 10.99 18.33
CA ILE A 24 -0.42 10.40 19.68
C ILE A 24 -1.50 9.33 19.92
N PRO A 25 -2.81 9.63 19.87
CA PRO A 25 -3.83 8.61 20.09
C PRO A 25 -3.85 7.54 18.98
N GLN A 26 -3.56 7.91 17.73
CA GLN A 26 -3.45 6.92 16.65
C GLN A 26 -2.30 5.94 16.86
N ALA A 27 -1.16 6.41 17.37
CA ALA A 27 0.01 5.58 17.60
C ALA A 27 -0.26 4.50 18.67
N LEU A 28 -1.00 4.86 19.75
CA LEU A 28 -1.46 3.90 20.75
C LEU A 28 -2.35 2.83 20.12
N ALA A 29 -3.35 3.27 19.34
CA ALA A 29 -4.28 2.39 18.66
C ALA A 29 -3.57 1.46 17.64
N TYR A 30 -2.60 1.97 16.90
CA TYR A 30 -1.84 1.16 15.93
C TYR A 30 -0.86 0.20 16.59
N ALA A 31 -0.34 0.52 17.78
CA ALA A 31 0.45 -0.40 18.57
C ALA A 31 -0.37 -1.62 19.01
N THR A 32 -1.58 -1.40 19.53
CA THR A 32 -2.48 -2.50 19.91
C THR A 32 -2.87 -3.36 18.70
N LEU A 33 -3.13 -2.72 17.53
CA LEU A 33 -3.36 -3.43 16.27
C LEU A 33 -2.14 -4.26 15.82
N ALA A 34 -0.92 -3.77 16.07
CA ALA A 34 0.31 -4.49 15.77
C ALA A 34 0.61 -5.62 16.77
N GLY A 35 -0.15 -5.74 17.84
CA GLY A 35 0.06 -6.71 18.91
C GLY A 35 1.18 -6.35 19.89
N VAL A 36 1.61 -5.08 19.93
CA VAL A 36 2.60 -4.59 20.89
C VAL A 36 1.94 -3.69 21.96
N PRO A 37 2.54 -3.55 23.14
CA PRO A 37 2.03 -2.61 24.15
C PRO A 37 1.87 -1.19 23.58
N ALA A 38 0.83 -0.48 24.00
CA ALA A 38 0.42 0.80 23.43
C ALA A 38 1.55 1.84 23.41
N GLY A 39 2.36 1.92 24.46
CA GLY A 39 3.50 2.85 24.56
C GLY A 39 4.55 2.69 23.46
N ARG A 40 4.70 1.47 22.90
CA ARG A 40 5.62 1.22 21.78
C ARG A 40 5.21 1.98 20.51
N GLY A 41 3.91 2.27 20.39
CA GLY A 41 3.40 3.14 19.33
C GLY A 41 3.93 4.58 19.43
N LEU A 42 4.02 5.10 20.63
CA LEU A 42 4.55 6.44 20.87
C LEU A 42 6.06 6.51 20.61
N PHE A 43 6.82 5.45 20.91
CA PHE A 43 8.24 5.38 20.55
C PHE A 43 8.44 5.43 19.04
N ALA A 44 7.67 4.62 18.30
CA ALA A 44 7.68 4.66 16.84
C ALA A 44 7.22 6.02 16.30
N ALA A 45 6.20 6.65 16.91
CA ALA A 45 5.67 7.95 16.52
C ALA A 45 6.62 9.12 16.81
N ALA A 46 7.46 9.01 17.83
CA ALA A 46 8.49 10.00 18.15
C ALA A 46 9.70 9.88 17.21
N LEU A 47 10.25 8.67 17.09
CA LEU A 47 11.54 8.44 16.44
C LEU A 47 11.47 8.44 14.91
N ALA A 48 10.41 7.84 14.34
CA ALA A 48 10.33 7.69 12.91
C ALA A 48 10.24 9.02 12.13
N PRO A 49 9.43 10.02 12.53
CA PRO A 49 9.39 11.31 11.84
C PRO A 49 10.71 12.07 11.94
N LEU A 50 11.45 11.96 13.05
CA LEU A 50 12.76 12.58 13.22
C LEU A 50 13.76 12.04 12.20
N ALA A 51 13.85 10.71 12.05
CA ALA A 51 14.73 10.09 11.08
C ALA A 51 14.31 10.39 9.62
N ALA A 52 13.00 10.32 9.33
CA ALA A 52 12.47 10.67 8.01
C ALA A 52 12.80 12.12 7.63
N ALA A 53 12.69 13.06 8.55
CA ALA A 53 12.97 14.47 8.32
C ALA A 53 14.42 14.74 7.87
N LEU A 54 15.37 13.89 8.26
CA LEU A 54 16.77 14.02 7.86
C LEU A 54 17.01 13.52 6.42
N PHE A 55 16.41 12.42 6.03
CA PHE A 55 16.78 11.68 4.83
C PHE A 55 15.72 11.68 3.72
N ALA A 56 14.41 11.79 4.03
CA ALA A 56 13.33 11.69 3.05
C ALA A 56 13.40 12.72 1.93
N SER A 57 12.77 12.42 0.80
CA SER A 57 12.64 13.34 -0.34
C SER A 57 11.43 14.26 -0.20
N SER A 58 10.31 13.72 0.26
CA SER A 58 9.09 14.50 0.46
C SER A 58 9.27 15.57 1.54
N PRO A 59 8.78 16.81 1.30
CA PRO A 59 8.93 17.89 2.26
C PRO A 59 8.05 17.73 3.51
N TYR A 60 6.91 17.02 3.43
CA TYR A 60 5.96 16.94 4.54
C TYR A 60 5.17 15.63 4.60
N LEU A 61 5.70 14.54 4.01
CA LEU A 61 5.11 13.22 4.20
C LEU A 61 5.11 12.85 5.68
N ALA A 62 3.93 12.65 6.25
CA ALA A 62 3.80 12.29 7.66
C ALA A 62 4.12 10.81 7.86
N THR A 63 5.33 10.53 8.36
CA THR A 63 5.85 9.20 8.65
C THR A 63 5.56 8.82 10.09
N GLY A 64 5.25 7.55 10.36
CA GLY A 64 4.97 7.02 11.69
C GLY A 64 4.15 5.74 11.64
N PRO A 65 3.60 5.26 12.78
CA PRO A 65 2.69 4.13 12.81
C PRO A 65 1.50 4.32 11.87
N THR A 66 1.11 3.24 11.13
CA THR A 66 -0.05 3.23 10.23
C THR A 66 -0.82 1.92 10.39
N ALA A 67 -2.11 1.93 10.09
CA ALA A 67 -2.95 0.74 10.20
C ALA A 67 -2.40 -0.42 9.36
N LEU A 68 -1.91 -0.13 8.15
CA LEU A 68 -1.37 -1.12 7.24
C LEU A 68 -0.10 -1.79 7.78
N THR A 69 0.90 -1.01 8.21
CA THR A 69 2.14 -1.57 8.75
C THR A 69 1.90 -2.31 10.07
N SER A 70 0.95 -1.85 10.88
CA SER A 70 0.56 -2.51 12.13
C SER A 70 -0.07 -3.88 11.89
N LEU A 71 -1.02 -3.98 10.95
CA LEU A 71 -1.65 -5.24 10.60
C LEU A 71 -0.65 -6.23 9.98
N LEU A 72 0.25 -5.75 9.12
CA LEU A 72 1.34 -6.58 8.56
C LEU A 72 2.30 -7.06 9.65
N THR A 73 2.60 -6.22 10.66
CA THR A 73 3.41 -6.61 11.81
C THR A 73 2.71 -7.71 12.62
N PHE A 74 1.42 -7.54 12.90
CA PHE A 74 0.63 -8.56 13.60
C PHE A 74 0.61 -9.88 12.82
N GLY A 75 0.33 -9.85 11.53
CA GLY A 75 0.32 -11.04 10.67
C GLY A 75 1.66 -11.78 10.66
N ALA A 76 2.77 -11.03 10.62
CA ALA A 76 4.11 -11.59 10.61
C ALA A 76 4.51 -12.24 11.93
N LEU A 77 4.08 -11.68 13.07
CA LEU A 77 4.60 -12.06 14.39
C LEU A 77 3.66 -12.95 15.22
N SER A 78 2.34 -12.87 14.98
CA SER A 78 1.33 -13.58 15.80
C SER A 78 1.44 -15.11 15.75
N ALA A 79 2.10 -15.67 14.73
CA ALA A 79 2.41 -17.10 14.63
C ALA A 79 3.72 -17.49 15.32
N ILE A 80 4.57 -16.52 15.68
CA ILE A 80 5.92 -16.75 16.21
C ILE A 80 5.96 -16.52 17.72
N ALA A 81 5.23 -15.50 18.20
CA ALA A 81 5.22 -15.14 19.60
C ALA A 81 3.82 -14.67 20.06
N VAL A 82 3.59 -14.75 21.38
CA VAL A 82 2.33 -14.27 21.98
C VAL A 82 2.30 -12.74 21.96
N PRO A 83 1.24 -12.13 21.41
CA PRO A 83 1.09 -10.68 21.41
C PRO A 83 1.31 -10.04 22.78
N ALA A 84 1.90 -8.87 22.81
CA ALA A 84 2.28 -8.08 23.97
C ALA A 84 3.33 -8.72 24.91
N SER A 85 3.85 -9.92 24.63
CA SER A 85 4.97 -10.50 25.38
C SER A 85 6.27 -9.72 25.11
N SER A 86 7.26 -9.87 26.00
CA SER A 86 8.61 -9.30 25.84
C SER A 86 9.26 -9.72 24.54
N ASP A 87 9.15 -11.01 24.20
CA ASP A 87 9.71 -11.58 22.98
C ASP A 87 9.06 -10.99 21.73
N TYR A 88 7.73 -10.84 21.74
CA TYR A 88 6.99 -10.21 20.66
C TYR A 88 7.47 -8.78 20.41
N VAL A 89 7.68 -7.98 21.47
CA VAL A 89 8.18 -6.61 21.36
C VAL A 89 9.58 -6.57 20.75
N LEU A 90 10.47 -7.46 21.18
CA LEU A 90 11.83 -7.56 20.62
C LEU A 90 11.81 -7.98 19.14
N LEU A 91 10.95 -8.94 18.78
CA LEU A 91 10.76 -9.34 17.39
C LEU A 91 10.18 -8.21 16.52
N ALA A 92 9.25 -7.41 17.06
CA ALA A 92 8.71 -6.25 16.35
C ALA A 92 9.79 -5.18 16.08
N GLY A 93 10.68 -4.97 17.04
CA GLY A 93 11.86 -4.12 16.88
C GLY A 93 12.82 -4.64 15.80
N LEU A 94 13.13 -5.93 15.81
CA LEU A 94 13.97 -6.57 14.78
C LEU A 94 13.31 -6.49 13.40
N LEU A 95 12.02 -6.74 13.31
CA LEU A 95 11.26 -6.64 12.07
C LEU A 95 11.33 -5.22 11.50
N ALA A 96 11.13 -4.19 12.32
CA ALA A 96 11.28 -2.80 11.91
C ALA A 96 12.70 -2.47 11.44
N PHE A 97 13.71 -2.96 12.16
CA PHE A 97 15.11 -2.81 11.78
C PHE A 97 15.39 -3.42 10.41
N LEU A 98 14.94 -4.65 10.16
CA LEU A 98 15.11 -5.33 8.88
C LEU A 98 14.40 -4.61 7.73
N VAL A 99 13.17 -4.16 7.93
CA VAL A 99 12.43 -3.32 6.98
C VAL A 99 13.23 -2.06 6.66
N GLY A 100 13.83 -1.45 7.68
CA GLY A 100 14.67 -0.27 7.53
C GLY A 100 15.90 -0.52 6.66
N VAL A 101 16.66 -1.58 6.96
CA VAL A 101 17.84 -1.99 6.18
C VAL A 101 17.45 -2.26 4.74
N MET A 102 16.42 -3.07 4.51
CA MET A 102 15.96 -3.41 3.16
C MET A 102 15.59 -2.18 2.33
N ARG A 103 14.83 -1.23 2.91
CA ARG A 103 14.46 0.02 2.23
C ARG A 103 15.68 0.88 1.92
N ILE A 104 16.65 0.99 2.83
CA ILE A 104 17.90 1.72 2.58
C ILE A 104 18.69 1.08 1.45
N VAL A 105 18.88 -0.24 1.48
CA VAL A 105 19.57 -0.97 0.42
C VAL A 105 18.88 -0.76 -0.92
N MET A 106 17.55 -0.94 -0.98
CA MET A 106 16.78 -0.68 -2.20
C MET A 106 16.95 0.78 -2.70
N GLY A 107 16.96 1.75 -1.80
CA GLY A 107 17.20 3.16 -2.17
C GLY A 107 18.58 3.40 -2.74
N LEU A 108 19.63 2.78 -2.16
CA LEU A 108 21.02 2.90 -2.61
C LEU A 108 21.27 2.24 -3.98
N VAL A 109 20.67 1.07 -4.22
CA VAL A 109 20.75 0.40 -5.54
C VAL A 109 19.78 0.99 -6.56
N ARG A 110 19.12 2.11 -6.23
CA ARG A 110 18.18 2.84 -7.09
C ARG A 110 16.96 2.03 -7.51
N ALA A 111 16.50 1.13 -6.67
CA ALA A 111 15.30 0.31 -6.87
C ALA A 111 13.98 1.08 -6.58
N GLY A 112 13.99 2.41 -6.48
CA GLY A 112 12.78 3.23 -6.25
C GLY A 112 11.60 2.92 -7.19
N PRO A 113 11.83 2.64 -8.49
CA PRO A 113 10.77 2.21 -9.39
C PRO A 113 10.03 0.93 -8.97
N ILE A 114 10.58 0.12 -8.09
CA ILE A 114 9.93 -1.07 -7.51
C ILE A 114 8.58 -0.73 -6.83
N ALA A 115 8.44 0.49 -6.28
CA ALA A 115 7.16 0.97 -5.75
C ALA A 115 6.01 0.93 -6.79
N TYR A 116 6.34 0.93 -8.08
CA TYR A 116 5.36 0.85 -9.17
C TYR A 116 5.00 -0.58 -9.59
N LEU A 117 5.72 -1.59 -9.10
CA LEU A 117 5.39 -3.01 -9.36
C LEU A 117 4.07 -3.42 -8.71
N MET A 118 3.69 -2.76 -7.62
CA MET A 118 2.37 -2.98 -7.05
C MET A 118 1.31 -2.35 -7.95
N SER A 119 0.62 -3.19 -8.71
CA SER A 119 -0.46 -2.74 -9.57
C SER A 119 -1.60 -2.12 -8.77
N ARG A 120 -2.27 -1.11 -9.35
CA ARG A 120 -3.41 -0.45 -8.69
C ARG A 120 -4.52 -1.41 -8.28
N PRO A 121 -4.90 -2.44 -9.09
CA PRO A 121 -5.88 -3.44 -8.68
C PRO A 121 -5.47 -4.22 -7.43
N VAL A 122 -4.21 -4.66 -7.33
CA VAL A 122 -3.70 -5.37 -6.15
C VAL A 122 -3.78 -4.49 -4.92
N MET A 123 -3.32 -3.23 -5.03
CA MET A 123 -3.41 -2.27 -3.90
C MET A 123 -4.86 -2.05 -3.47
N LEU A 124 -5.79 -1.90 -4.42
CA LEU A 124 -7.20 -1.69 -4.11
C LEU A 124 -7.81 -2.89 -3.37
N GLY A 125 -7.57 -4.11 -3.88
CA GLY A 125 -8.07 -5.35 -3.26
C GLY A 125 -7.46 -5.56 -1.88
N PHE A 126 -6.14 -5.43 -1.77
CA PHE A 126 -5.42 -5.60 -0.52
C PHE A 126 -5.83 -4.60 0.56
N THR A 127 -5.88 -3.29 0.25
CA THR A 127 -6.26 -2.27 1.24
C THR A 127 -7.70 -2.41 1.71
N ALA A 128 -8.63 -2.78 0.81
CA ALA A 128 -10.01 -3.04 1.19
C ALA A 128 -10.13 -4.31 2.05
N GLY A 129 -9.45 -5.40 1.70
CA GLY A 129 -9.41 -6.62 2.50
C GLY A 129 -8.78 -6.40 3.87
N ALA A 130 -7.65 -5.67 3.92
CA ALA A 130 -7.01 -5.28 5.17
C ALA A 130 -7.95 -4.44 6.06
N ALA A 131 -8.71 -3.50 5.47
CA ALA A 131 -9.69 -2.72 6.21
C ALA A 131 -10.75 -3.61 6.87
N VAL A 132 -11.27 -4.62 6.17
CA VAL A 132 -12.23 -5.60 6.74
C VAL A 132 -11.60 -6.37 7.90
N VAL A 133 -10.37 -6.86 7.74
CA VAL A 133 -9.66 -7.59 8.80
C VAL A 133 -9.38 -6.69 10.01
N ILE A 134 -8.98 -5.42 9.77
CA ILE A 134 -8.76 -4.43 10.85
C ILE A 134 -10.06 -4.15 11.59
N VAL A 135 -11.16 -3.87 10.87
CA VAL A 135 -12.47 -3.65 11.51
C VAL A 135 -12.86 -4.85 12.35
N ALA A 136 -12.73 -6.07 11.82
CA ALA A 136 -13.01 -7.29 12.57
C ALA A 136 -12.17 -7.38 13.86
N SER A 137 -10.87 -7.05 13.80
CA SER A 137 -9.99 -7.07 14.97
C SER A 137 -10.38 -6.07 16.07
N GLN A 138 -11.14 -5.03 15.73
CA GLN A 138 -11.59 -4.00 16.67
C GLN A 138 -12.95 -4.31 17.30
N ILE A 139 -13.73 -5.23 16.74
CA ILE A 139 -15.07 -5.58 17.26
C ILE A 139 -15.05 -5.97 18.75
N PRO A 140 -14.13 -6.82 19.23
CA PRO A 140 -14.06 -7.17 20.64
C PRO A 140 -13.92 -5.94 21.55
N ALA A 141 -13.02 -5.01 21.19
CA ALA A 141 -12.79 -3.79 21.95
C ALA A 141 -13.99 -2.83 21.94
N VAL A 142 -14.73 -2.77 20.83
CA VAL A 142 -15.97 -1.95 20.71
C VAL A 142 -17.05 -2.43 21.64
N VAL A 143 -17.21 -3.75 21.80
CA VAL A 143 -18.23 -4.34 22.69
C VAL A 143 -17.69 -4.63 24.09
N GLY A 144 -16.43 -4.31 24.38
CA GLY A 144 -15.78 -4.53 25.67
C GLY A 144 -15.53 -5.99 26.04
N ALA A 145 -15.54 -6.89 25.06
CA ALA A 145 -15.29 -8.32 25.24
C ALA A 145 -13.82 -8.67 25.04
N THR A 146 -13.38 -9.75 25.67
CA THR A 146 -12.07 -10.35 25.41
C THR A 146 -12.18 -11.34 24.25
N ALA A 147 -11.31 -11.18 23.24
CA ALA A 147 -11.25 -12.14 22.14
C ALA A 147 -10.22 -13.23 22.42
N SER A 148 -10.54 -14.46 22.05
CA SER A 148 -9.61 -15.60 22.05
C SER A 148 -9.33 -16.03 20.61
N GLY A 149 -8.06 -16.34 20.31
CA GLY A 149 -7.63 -16.88 19.01
C GLY A 149 -6.82 -15.89 18.15
N GLY A 150 -6.00 -16.45 17.26
CA GLY A 150 -5.07 -15.68 16.41
C GLY A 150 -5.70 -15.11 15.12
N ASN A 151 -6.91 -15.54 14.74
CA ASN A 151 -7.59 -15.03 13.54
C ASN A 151 -8.60 -13.94 13.90
N PRO A 152 -8.39 -12.67 13.44
CA PRO A 152 -9.26 -11.55 13.79
C PRO A 152 -10.73 -11.74 13.39
N LEU A 153 -10.98 -12.38 12.25
CA LEU A 153 -12.36 -12.62 11.77
C LEU A 153 -13.09 -13.64 12.62
N LEU A 154 -12.42 -14.75 12.97
CA LEU A 154 -13.02 -15.78 13.84
C LEU A 154 -13.22 -15.24 15.25
N ALA A 155 -12.28 -14.46 15.77
CA ALA A 155 -12.38 -13.79 17.06
C ALA A 155 -13.60 -12.83 17.10
N ALA A 156 -13.77 -12.01 16.07
CA ALA A 156 -14.94 -11.13 15.93
C ALA A 156 -16.25 -11.92 15.88
N LEU A 157 -16.30 -12.98 15.07
CA LEU A 157 -17.50 -13.84 14.97
C LEU A 157 -17.82 -14.54 16.29
N GLY A 158 -16.79 -15.00 17.02
CA GLY A 158 -16.97 -15.61 18.35
C GLY A 158 -17.61 -14.64 19.33
N VAL A 159 -17.08 -13.42 19.42
CA VAL A 159 -17.62 -12.36 20.29
C VAL A 159 -19.03 -11.93 19.88
N LEU A 160 -19.32 -11.81 18.57
CA LEU A 160 -20.66 -11.46 18.10
C LEU A 160 -21.70 -12.55 18.36
N ARG A 161 -21.31 -13.82 18.47
CA ARG A 161 -22.18 -14.95 18.81
C ARG A 161 -22.45 -15.10 20.29
N ASP A 162 -21.68 -14.42 21.14
CA ASP A 162 -21.84 -14.45 22.59
C ASP A 162 -22.09 -13.03 23.17
N PRO A 163 -23.31 -12.48 23.01
CA PRO A 163 -23.65 -11.17 23.56
C PRO A 163 -23.55 -11.10 25.09
N GLY A 164 -23.55 -12.25 25.78
CA GLY A 164 -23.39 -12.30 27.24
C GLY A 164 -21.98 -11.88 27.70
N SER A 165 -20.98 -11.91 26.82
CA SER A 165 -19.63 -11.43 27.10
C SER A 165 -19.48 -9.91 26.91
N TRP A 166 -20.48 -9.21 26.38
CA TRP A 166 -20.38 -7.78 26.08
C TRP A 166 -20.50 -6.93 27.35
N LYS A 167 -19.71 -5.89 27.42
CA LYS A 167 -19.83 -4.87 28.45
C LYS A 167 -20.64 -3.69 27.90
N ALA A 168 -21.86 -3.52 28.46
CA ALA A 168 -22.80 -2.50 27.99
C ALA A 168 -22.22 -1.07 27.95
N GLU A 169 -21.24 -0.78 28.79
CA GLU A 169 -20.61 0.53 28.91
C GLU A 169 -19.66 0.85 27.74
N ALA A 170 -19.06 -0.16 27.10
CA ALA A 170 -18.10 0.05 26.02
C ALA A 170 -18.79 0.56 24.74
N ILE A 171 -19.97 0.03 24.44
CA ILE A 171 -20.69 0.30 23.19
C ILE A 171 -21.07 1.79 23.04
N PRO A 172 -21.73 2.44 24.01
CA PRO A 172 -22.05 3.87 23.90
C PRO A 172 -20.82 4.75 23.74
N VAL A 173 -19.71 4.42 24.44
CA VAL A 173 -18.45 5.14 24.35
C VAL A 173 -17.84 5.01 22.96
N ALA A 174 -17.82 3.79 22.40
CA ALA A 174 -17.35 3.56 21.02
C ALA A 174 -18.21 4.30 19.99
N ILE A 175 -19.55 4.23 20.11
CA ILE A 175 -20.46 4.91 19.20
C ILE A 175 -20.29 6.43 19.28
N ALA A 176 -20.23 7.00 20.49
CA ALA A 176 -20.03 8.43 20.68
C ALA A 176 -18.70 8.89 20.06
N ALA A 177 -17.62 8.15 20.30
CA ALA A 177 -16.32 8.43 19.67
C ALA A 177 -16.39 8.35 18.15
N ALA A 178 -17.01 7.30 17.57
CA ALA A 178 -17.16 7.14 16.14
C ALA A 178 -17.97 8.29 15.51
N LEU A 179 -19.08 8.67 16.13
CA LEU A 179 -19.93 9.78 15.68
C LEU A 179 -19.18 11.12 15.74
N LEU A 180 -18.42 11.37 16.80
CA LEU A 180 -17.65 12.58 16.95
C LEU A 180 -16.54 12.68 15.90
N ILE A 181 -15.82 11.57 15.64
CA ILE A 181 -14.74 11.52 14.66
C ILE A 181 -15.31 11.66 13.23
N ALA A 182 -16.33 10.89 12.89
CA ALA A 182 -16.93 10.92 11.56
C ALA A 182 -17.73 12.21 11.30
N GLY A 183 -18.48 12.68 12.31
CA GLY A 183 -19.25 13.92 12.25
C GLY A 183 -18.35 15.15 12.18
N GLY A 184 -17.28 15.18 12.96
CA GLY A 184 -16.31 16.27 12.95
C GLY A 184 -15.67 16.48 11.58
N LYS A 185 -15.33 15.41 10.86
CA LYS A 185 -14.83 15.48 9.48
C LYS A 185 -15.83 16.14 8.51
N ARG A 186 -17.15 15.99 8.75
CA ARG A 186 -18.19 16.62 7.92
C ARG A 186 -18.38 18.10 8.21
N VAL A 187 -18.16 18.52 9.46
CA VAL A 187 -18.28 19.93 9.87
C VAL A 187 -17.10 20.73 9.37
N HIS A 188 -15.89 20.24 9.57
CA HIS A 188 -14.67 20.87 9.09
C HIS A 188 -13.57 19.85 8.84
N HIS A 189 -12.92 19.90 7.68
CA HIS A 189 -11.90 18.93 7.28
C HIS A 189 -10.65 18.92 8.19
N LEU A 190 -10.36 20.01 8.91
CA LEU A 190 -9.29 20.10 9.90
C LEU A 190 -9.76 19.78 11.33
N PHE A 191 -11.02 19.40 11.53
CA PHE A 191 -11.51 19.11 12.88
C PHE A 191 -10.75 17.92 13.47
N PRO A 192 -10.09 18.08 14.63
CA PRO A 192 -9.28 17.04 15.24
C PRO A 192 -10.17 16.01 15.99
N GLY A 193 -11.07 15.34 15.24
CA GLY A 193 -12.11 14.49 15.81
C GLY A 193 -11.58 13.39 16.74
N ILE A 194 -10.42 12.81 16.43
CA ILE A 194 -9.80 11.78 17.28
C ILE A 194 -9.31 12.39 18.59
N LEU A 195 -8.68 13.56 18.55
CA LEU A 195 -8.23 14.25 19.76
C LEU A 195 -9.44 14.65 20.62
N ALA A 196 -10.48 15.21 20.00
CA ALA A 196 -11.71 15.57 20.69
C ALA A 196 -12.37 14.35 21.37
N ALA A 197 -12.42 13.21 20.67
CA ALA A 197 -12.95 11.96 21.25
C ALA A 197 -12.13 11.49 22.44
N VAL A 198 -10.80 11.57 22.37
CA VAL A 198 -9.90 11.21 23.49
C VAL A 198 -10.10 12.14 24.68
N VAL A 199 -10.10 13.47 24.47
CA VAL A 199 -10.27 14.44 25.57
C VAL A 199 -11.63 14.27 26.25
N LEU A 200 -12.70 14.11 25.49
CA LEU A 200 -14.05 13.88 26.04
C LEU A 200 -14.15 12.55 26.78
N ALA A 201 -13.51 11.50 26.26
CA ALA A 201 -13.53 10.19 26.91
C ALA A 201 -12.74 10.20 28.24
N LEU A 202 -11.58 10.86 28.28
CA LEU A 202 -10.82 11.05 29.51
C LEU A 202 -11.63 11.85 30.55
N GLY A 203 -12.30 12.94 30.12
CA GLY A 203 -13.20 13.70 30.97
C GLY A 203 -14.36 12.86 31.50
N PHE A 204 -14.97 12.05 30.63
CA PHE A 204 -16.05 11.13 31.01
C PHE A 204 -15.58 10.10 32.05
N THR A 205 -14.43 9.46 31.81
CA THR A 205 -13.84 8.48 32.72
C THR A 205 -13.54 9.09 34.09
N ALA A 206 -13.02 10.32 34.13
CA ALA A 206 -12.69 11.01 35.37
C ALA A 206 -13.94 11.44 36.18
N LEU A 207 -15.05 11.81 35.51
CA LEU A 207 -16.25 12.34 36.14
C LEU A 207 -17.28 11.26 36.50
N VAL A 208 -17.40 10.23 35.68
CA VAL A 208 -18.50 9.23 35.80
C VAL A 208 -17.99 7.90 36.37
N GLY A 209 -16.69 7.60 36.26
CA GLY A 209 -16.13 6.33 36.71
C GLY A 209 -16.40 5.21 35.71
N TYR A 210 -15.63 5.13 34.62
CA TYR A 210 -15.78 4.07 33.63
C TYR A 210 -15.17 2.75 34.13
N GLU A 211 -15.96 1.68 34.20
CA GLU A 211 -15.55 0.34 34.66
C GLU A 211 -15.12 -0.59 33.53
N GLY A 212 -15.23 -0.15 32.28
CA GLY A 212 -14.81 -0.94 31.10
C GLY A 212 -13.30 -1.02 30.94
N ALA A 213 -12.84 -1.69 29.90
CA ALA A 213 -11.43 -1.85 29.59
C ALA A 213 -10.79 -0.50 29.22
N VAL A 214 -9.72 -0.13 29.95
CA VAL A 214 -8.88 1.03 29.70
C VAL A 214 -7.49 0.59 29.21
N LEU A 215 -6.71 1.52 28.69
CA LEU A 215 -5.35 1.23 28.19
C LEU A 215 -4.43 0.63 29.24
N GLY A 216 -4.58 1.03 30.51
CA GLY A 216 -3.71 0.61 31.59
C GLY A 216 -2.31 1.21 31.50
N ASP A 217 -1.34 0.55 32.11
CA ASP A 217 0.05 1.00 32.13
C ASP A 217 0.63 1.08 30.70
N ILE A 218 0.93 2.30 30.27
CA ILE A 218 1.51 2.58 28.96
C ILE A 218 3.04 2.55 29.02
N GLY A 219 3.61 2.58 30.21
CA GLY A 219 5.04 2.69 30.45
C GLY A 219 5.55 4.10 30.19
N SER A 220 5.73 4.88 31.24
CA SER A 220 6.32 6.22 31.18
C SER A 220 7.84 6.12 31.03
N GLY A 221 8.39 6.41 29.87
CA GLY A 221 9.84 6.41 29.67
C GLY A 221 10.23 6.91 28.29
N LEU A 222 11.45 7.39 28.18
CA LEU A 222 12.04 7.73 26.89
C LEU A 222 12.49 6.45 26.15
N PRO A 223 12.38 6.40 24.82
CA PRO A 223 12.88 5.26 24.06
C PRO A 223 14.39 5.12 24.23
N THR A 224 14.84 3.96 24.65
CA THR A 224 16.26 3.61 24.72
C THR A 224 16.69 3.04 23.39
N ILE A 225 17.67 3.68 22.75
CA ILE A 225 18.22 3.19 21.49
C ILE A 225 19.14 2.00 21.75
N SER A 226 18.77 0.83 21.26
CA SER A 226 19.50 -0.41 21.47
C SER A 226 19.57 -1.24 20.19
N LEU A 227 20.69 -1.97 20.03
CA LEU A 227 20.88 -3.01 19.01
C LEU A 227 20.81 -4.41 19.61
N ALA A 228 20.43 -4.53 20.89
CA ALA A 228 20.17 -5.81 21.56
C ALA A 228 18.83 -6.39 21.03
N LEU A 229 18.84 -6.81 19.78
CA LEU A 229 17.71 -7.40 19.07
C LEU A 229 17.87 -8.93 19.02
N PRO A 230 16.78 -9.70 18.88
CA PRO A 230 16.82 -11.16 18.84
C PRO A 230 17.34 -11.68 17.49
N TRP A 231 18.63 -11.47 17.19
CA TRP A 231 19.26 -11.82 15.91
C TRP A 231 19.11 -13.28 15.50
N GLY A 232 18.84 -14.20 16.45
CA GLY A 232 18.56 -15.61 16.17
C GLY A 232 17.34 -15.83 15.28
N SER A 233 16.35 -14.93 15.34
CA SER A 233 15.12 -14.97 14.54
C SER A 233 15.23 -14.25 13.18
N LEU A 234 16.45 -13.83 12.79
CA LEU A 234 16.70 -13.13 11.54
C LEU A 234 16.10 -13.86 10.33
N ARG A 235 16.37 -15.18 10.24
CA ARG A 235 15.96 -15.99 9.08
C ARG A 235 14.44 -16.05 8.92
N GLU A 236 13.72 -16.14 10.01
CA GLU A 236 12.25 -16.21 10.02
C GLU A 236 11.61 -14.88 9.60
N LEU A 237 12.25 -13.76 9.96
CA LEU A 237 11.73 -12.42 9.70
C LEU A 237 12.14 -11.81 8.36
N LEU A 238 13.09 -12.42 7.62
CA LEU A 238 13.53 -11.86 6.33
C LEU A 238 12.38 -11.75 5.30
N ALA A 239 11.58 -12.80 5.14
CA ALA A 239 10.48 -12.80 4.19
C ALA A 239 9.36 -11.81 4.57
N PRO A 240 8.84 -11.80 5.82
CA PRO A 240 7.91 -10.78 6.28
C PRO A 240 8.47 -9.36 6.16
N ALA A 241 9.74 -9.15 6.51
CA ALA A 241 10.38 -7.84 6.40
C ALA A 241 10.43 -7.34 4.96
N LEU A 242 10.75 -8.22 4.00
CA LEU A 242 10.75 -7.88 2.58
C LEU A 242 9.35 -7.47 2.10
N VAL A 243 8.33 -8.22 2.49
CA VAL A 243 6.93 -7.87 2.15
C VAL A 243 6.56 -6.52 2.72
N ILE A 244 6.83 -6.27 4.01
CA ILE A 244 6.55 -4.99 4.65
C ILE A 244 7.37 -3.86 4.02
N ALA A 245 8.62 -4.12 3.64
CA ALA A 245 9.47 -3.13 2.98
C ALA A 245 8.87 -2.69 1.64
N LEU A 246 8.38 -3.62 0.84
CA LEU A 246 7.79 -3.34 -0.47
C LEU A 246 6.37 -2.76 -0.36
N VAL A 247 5.47 -3.50 0.30
CA VAL A 247 4.05 -3.13 0.42
C VAL A 247 3.88 -1.86 1.23
N GLY A 248 4.55 -1.76 2.37
CA GLY A 248 4.51 -0.59 3.23
C GLY A 248 5.21 0.63 2.63
N PHE A 249 5.95 0.53 1.52
CA PHE A 249 6.49 1.66 0.79
C PHE A 249 5.57 2.15 -0.34
N ALA A 250 4.72 1.29 -0.89
CA ALA A 250 3.85 1.65 -2.01
C ALA A 250 2.88 2.80 -1.65
N GLU A 251 2.34 2.81 -0.43
CA GLU A 251 1.47 3.87 0.06
C GLU A 251 2.22 5.21 0.23
N PRO A 252 3.32 5.30 1.00
CA PRO A 252 4.14 6.51 1.09
C PRO A 252 4.59 7.07 -0.26
N ALA A 253 5.02 6.20 -1.18
CA ALA A 253 5.44 6.59 -2.52
C ALA A 253 4.29 7.19 -3.33
N SER A 254 3.10 6.60 -3.26
CA SER A 254 1.90 7.11 -3.92
C SER A 254 1.49 8.48 -3.38
N ILE A 255 1.54 8.66 -2.05
CA ILE A 255 1.22 9.91 -1.36
C ILE A 255 2.22 10.99 -1.75
N ALA A 256 3.51 10.72 -1.60
CA ALA A 256 4.58 11.67 -1.90
C ALA A 256 4.55 12.11 -3.37
N ARG A 257 4.33 11.16 -4.30
CA ARG A 257 4.18 11.47 -5.73
C ARG A 257 2.97 12.34 -6.00
N ARG A 258 1.80 12.03 -5.40
CA ARG A 258 0.58 12.84 -5.56
C ARG A 258 0.82 14.28 -5.16
N TYR A 259 1.37 14.51 -3.97
CA TYR A 259 1.61 15.87 -3.48
C TYR A 259 2.76 16.57 -4.19
N SER A 260 3.77 15.86 -4.66
CA SER A 260 4.81 16.47 -5.50
C SER A 260 4.26 17.05 -6.80
N ILE A 261 3.29 16.36 -7.42
CA ILE A 261 2.61 16.86 -8.63
C ILE A 261 1.74 18.08 -8.30
N LEU A 262 0.93 17.98 -7.23
CA LEU A 262 0.03 19.07 -6.82
C LEU A 262 0.78 20.37 -6.47
N ASP A 263 1.94 20.24 -5.82
CA ASP A 263 2.74 21.37 -5.37
C ASP A 263 3.90 21.69 -6.33
N ARG A 264 3.97 21.03 -7.50
CA ARG A 264 5.01 21.19 -8.52
C ARG A 264 6.43 21.05 -7.97
N LEU A 265 6.63 20.08 -7.07
CA LEU A 265 7.90 19.78 -6.43
C LEU A 265 8.56 18.55 -7.06
N ARG A 266 9.89 18.53 -7.09
CA ARG A 266 10.64 17.35 -7.53
C ARG A 266 10.70 16.35 -6.38
N TRP A 267 10.26 15.11 -6.66
CA TRP A 267 10.34 13.99 -5.74
C TRP A 267 11.25 12.90 -6.27
N ASP A 268 12.06 12.31 -5.39
CA ASP A 268 12.99 11.22 -5.70
C ASP A 268 12.59 9.97 -4.90
N PRO A 269 12.11 8.90 -5.57
CA PRO A 269 11.67 7.68 -4.90
C PRO A 269 12.79 6.95 -4.18
N ASN A 270 14.04 7.03 -4.64
CA ASN A 270 15.18 6.36 -4.01
C ASN A 270 15.52 7.05 -2.68
N ARG A 271 15.55 8.37 -2.70
CA ARG A 271 15.76 9.15 -1.47
C ARG A 271 14.61 8.98 -0.50
N GLU A 272 13.38 8.82 -0.98
CA GLU A 272 12.22 8.53 -0.13
C GLU A 272 12.37 7.15 0.53
N LEU A 273 12.81 6.11 -0.23
CA LEU A 273 13.14 4.79 0.33
C LEU A 273 14.16 4.88 1.46
N ILE A 274 15.23 5.66 1.27
CA ILE A 274 16.25 5.85 2.32
C ILE A 274 15.63 6.53 3.54
N GLY A 275 14.81 7.56 3.36
CA GLY A 275 14.13 8.26 4.47
C GLY A 275 13.18 7.35 5.24
N GLN A 276 12.34 6.59 4.54
CA GLN A 276 11.43 5.61 5.14
C GLN A 276 12.20 4.44 5.78
N GLY A 277 13.35 4.08 5.20
CA GLY A 277 14.25 3.08 5.77
C GLY A 277 14.88 3.56 7.09
N ALA A 278 15.41 4.78 7.11
CA ALA A 278 15.97 5.39 8.32
C ALA A 278 14.91 5.51 9.44
N ALA A 279 13.66 5.85 9.08
CA ALA A 279 12.54 5.89 10.01
C ALA A 279 12.27 4.52 10.64
N ASN A 280 12.29 3.45 9.85
CA ASN A 280 12.09 2.09 10.35
C ASN A 280 13.26 1.60 11.19
N LEU A 281 14.51 1.90 10.79
CA LEU A 281 15.70 1.60 11.59
C LEU A 281 15.60 2.22 12.99
N LEU A 282 15.34 3.53 13.05
CA LEU A 282 15.30 4.24 14.31
C LEU A 282 14.09 3.80 15.16
N SER A 283 12.95 3.49 14.54
CA SER A 283 11.79 2.89 15.21
C SER A 283 12.16 1.55 15.86
N GLY A 284 12.80 0.65 15.10
CA GLY A 284 13.19 -0.67 15.61
C GLY A 284 14.21 -0.60 16.73
N MET A 285 15.25 0.21 16.57
CA MET A 285 16.27 0.43 17.61
C MET A 285 15.70 1.07 18.86
N GLY A 286 14.65 1.89 18.75
CA GLY A 286 13.97 2.53 19.86
C GLY A 286 12.87 1.68 20.50
N GLY A 287 12.75 0.39 20.17
CA GLY A 287 11.75 -0.51 20.72
C GLY A 287 10.33 -0.29 20.18
N GLY A 288 10.22 0.36 19.02
CA GLY A 288 8.98 0.48 18.26
C GLY A 288 8.75 -0.73 17.32
N PHE A 289 8.01 -0.51 16.25
CA PHE A 289 7.65 -1.51 15.23
C PHE A 289 7.64 -0.87 13.83
N PRO A 290 7.42 -1.63 12.73
CA PRO A 290 7.42 -1.12 11.37
C PRO A 290 6.47 0.05 11.14
N VAL A 291 6.98 1.10 10.47
CA VAL A 291 6.27 2.36 10.20
C VAL A 291 6.14 2.64 8.72
N GLY A 292 5.21 3.55 8.37
CA GLY A 292 4.96 3.99 6.99
C GLY A 292 4.51 5.45 6.91
N GLY A 293 4.13 5.88 5.70
CA GLY A 293 3.54 7.20 5.49
C GLY A 293 2.02 7.15 5.57
N SER A 294 1.40 8.20 6.06
CA SER A 294 -0.05 8.31 6.22
C SER A 294 -0.63 9.39 5.32
N LEU A 295 -1.63 9.05 4.50
CA LEU A 295 -2.31 10.00 3.62
C LEU A 295 -3.03 11.10 4.41
N SER A 296 -3.83 10.71 5.41
CA SER A 296 -4.63 11.66 6.20
C SER A 296 -3.77 12.65 6.99
N ARG A 297 -2.70 12.16 7.62
CA ARG A 297 -1.76 13.02 8.35
C ARG A 297 -0.94 13.90 7.41
N THR A 298 -0.59 13.42 6.22
CA THR A 298 0.10 14.23 5.21
C THR A 298 -0.80 15.33 4.66
N ALA A 299 -2.08 15.03 4.41
CA ALA A 299 -3.06 16.04 4.05
C ALA A 299 -3.19 17.10 5.16
N LEU A 300 -3.35 16.67 6.40
CA LEU A 300 -3.43 17.55 7.57
C LEU A 300 -2.18 18.43 7.71
N ALA A 301 -0.98 17.86 7.56
CA ALA A 301 0.27 18.62 7.59
C ALA A 301 0.29 19.72 6.53
N ARG A 302 -0.08 19.39 5.28
CA ARG A 302 -0.14 20.34 4.18
C ARG A 302 -1.15 21.44 4.43
N ASP A 303 -2.35 21.09 4.86
CA ASP A 303 -3.44 22.03 5.13
C ASP A 303 -3.14 22.95 6.32
N ALA A 304 -2.36 22.45 7.30
CA ALA A 304 -1.84 23.24 8.42
C ALA A 304 -0.62 24.11 8.04
N GLY A 305 -0.17 24.08 6.79
CA GLY A 305 0.87 24.95 6.27
C GLY A 305 2.28 24.38 6.24
N ALA A 306 2.45 23.06 6.31
CA ALA A 306 3.76 22.42 6.16
C ALA A 306 4.35 22.68 4.78
N ARG A 307 5.62 23.07 4.75
CA ARG A 307 6.39 23.33 3.52
C ARG A 307 7.71 22.58 3.46
N THR A 308 8.22 22.19 4.62
CA THR A 308 9.53 21.55 4.73
C THR A 308 9.48 20.34 5.66
N ARG A 309 10.54 19.55 5.64
CA ARG A 309 10.70 18.37 6.50
C ARG A 309 10.77 18.71 8.01
N ILE A 310 10.92 20.00 8.33
CA ILE A 310 10.86 20.47 9.72
C ILE A 310 9.51 20.14 10.36
N SER A 311 8.42 20.14 9.60
CA SER A 311 7.12 19.73 10.13
C SER A 311 7.14 18.29 10.68
N GLY A 312 7.79 17.35 9.96
CA GLY A 312 7.99 15.98 10.46
C GLY A 312 8.90 15.93 11.71
N ALA A 313 10.01 16.68 11.69
CA ALA A 313 10.88 16.78 12.87
C ALA A 313 10.14 17.34 14.08
N THR A 314 9.34 18.40 13.90
CA THR A 314 8.50 18.98 14.95
C THR A 314 7.49 17.96 15.48
N THR A 315 6.85 17.20 14.58
CA THR A 315 5.93 16.11 15.00
C THR A 315 6.63 15.12 15.93
N GLY A 316 7.78 14.59 15.52
CA GLY A 316 8.53 13.64 16.36
C GLY A 316 8.98 14.23 17.69
N LEU A 317 9.45 15.48 17.68
CA LEU A 317 9.88 16.18 18.90
C LEU A 317 8.72 16.41 19.86
N VAL A 318 7.55 16.84 19.37
CA VAL A 318 6.36 17.05 20.22
C VAL A 318 5.92 15.73 20.84
N VAL A 319 5.90 14.63 20.07
CA VAL A 319 5.59 13.31 20.64
C VAL A 319 6.61 12.90 21.68
N LEU A 320 7.91 13.12 21.44
CA LEU A 320 8.99 12.82 22.40
C LEU A 320 8.82 13.61 23.70
N LEU A 321 8.50 14.89 23.60
CA LEU A 321 8.24 15.76 24.76
C LEU A 321 6.95 15.38 25.51
N PHE A 322 6.01 14.73 24.84
CA PHE A 322 4.78 14.25 25.48
C PHE A 322 4.96 12.94 26.26
N LEU A 323 5.99 12.13 25.97
CA LEU A 323 6.19 10.82 26.60
C LEU A 323 6.18 10.84 28.14
N PRO A 324 6.79 11.82 28.85
CA PRO A 324 6.72 11.87 30.31
C PRO A 324 5.30 12.08 30.85
N PHE A 325 4.37 12.56 30.01
CA PHE A 325 2.98 12.88 30.42
C PHE A 325 2.00 11.79 29.95
N VAL A 326 2.46 10.68 29.41
CA VAL A 326 1.63 9.65 28.79
C VAL A 326 0.66 8.98 29.77
N THR A 327 0.98 8.98 31.06
CA THR A 327 0.13 8.42 32.13
C THR A 327 -1.29 9.01 32.15
N VAL A 328 -1.47 10.24 31.64
CA VAL A 328 -2.81 10.85 31.46
C VAL A 328 -3.71 10.00 30.56
N LEU A 329 -3.13 9.21 29.64
CA LEU A 329 -3.88 8.36 28.71
C LEU A 329 -4.15 6.95 29.24
N GLU A 330 -3.65 6.56 30.40
CA GLU A 330 -3.84 5.21 30.98
C GLU A 330 -5.30 4.89 31.26
N THR A 331 -6.10 5.90 31.63
CA THR A 331 -7.53 5.76 31.87
C THR A 331 -8.40 5.85 30.62
N LEU A 332 -7.78 5.97 29.43
CA LEU A 332 -8.52 6.08 28.17
C LEU A 332 -9.21 4.75 27.85
N PRO A 333 -10.54 4.73 27.60
CA PRO A 333 -11.26 3.54 27.18
C PRO A 333 -10.72 2.97 25.88
N VAL A 334 -10.41 1.68 25.84
CA VAL A 334 -9.93 0.99 24.63
C VAL A 334 -10.96 1.09 23.49
N ALA A 335 -12.25 1.13 23.84
CA ALA A 335 -13.35 1.29 22.89
C ALA A 335 -13.24 2.58 22.03
N VAL A 336 -12.67 3.66 22.57
CA VAL A 336 -12.44 4.94 21.85
C VAL A 336 -11.38 4.74 20.76
N LEU A 337 -10.29 4.04 21.09
CA LEU A 337 -9.22 3.75 20.12
C LEU A 337 -9.72 2.80 19.02
N ALA A 338 -10.51 1.80 19.39
CA ALA A 338 -11.14 0.88 18.44
C ALA A 338 -12.05 1.64 17.46
N ALA A 339 -12.90 2.53 17.97
CA ALA A 339 -13.75 3.39 17.15
C ALA A 339 -12.91 4.30 16.22
N ALA A 340 -11.84 4.89 16.71
CA ALA A 340 -10.94 5.72 15.92
C ALA A 340 -10.28 4.94 14.78
N ILE A 341 -9.84 3.69 15.03
CA ILE A 341 -9.30 2.80 14.00
C ILE A 341 -10.38 2.50 12.95
N ILE A 342 -11.57 2.06 13.35
CA ILE A 342 -12.66 1.71 12.44
C ILE A 342 -13.01 2.88 11.52
N VAL A 343 -13.20 4.08 12.06
CA VAL A 343 -13.52 5.27 11.26
C VAL A 343 -12.36 5.64 10.32
N THR A 344 -11.12 5.47 10.75
CA THR A 344 -9.95 5.82 9.92
C THR A 344 -9.76 4.84 8.77
N VAL A 345 -9.94 3.53 9.01
CA VAL A 345 -9.72 2.51 7.96
C VAL A 345 -10.92 2.35 7.04
N SER A 346 -12.11 2.83 7.40
CA SER A 346 -13.28 2.81 6.51
C SER A 346 -13.02 3.54 5.19
N ASP A 347 -12.18 4.58 5.20
CA ASP A 347 -11.77 5.32 4.01
C ASP A 347 -10.91 4.49 3.03
N LEU A 348 -10.38 3.35 3.46
CA LEU A 348 -9.59 2.43 2.62
C LEU A 348 -10.49 1.58 1.72
N VAL A 349 -11.76 1.40 2.06
CA VAL A 349 -12.74 0.65 1.27
C VAL A 349 -13.32 1.54 0.18
N GLN A 350 -12.71 1.50 -1.01
CA GLN A 350 -13.06 2.38 -2.13
C GLN A 350 -14.02 1.69 -3.11
N VAL A 351 -15.26 1.45 -2.70
CA VAL A 351 -16.31 0.80 -3.52
C VAL A 351 -16.47 1.42 -4.92
N PRO A 352 -16.44 2.75 -5.12
CA PRO A 352 -16.53 3.33 -6.46
C PRO A 352 -15.44 2.84 -7.41
N ARG A 353 -14.20 2.66 -6.94
CA ARG A 353 -13.09 2.15 -7.77
C ARG A 353 -13.27 0.69 -8.17
N PHE A 354 -13.83 -0.15 -7.30
CA PHE A 354 -14.20 -1.52 -7.68
C PHE A 354 -15.24 -1.52 -8.80
N ARG A 355 -16.25 -0.63 -8.71
CA ARG A 355 -17.27 -0.46 -9.75
C ARG A 355 -16.66 0.00 -11.07
N ASP A 356 -15.70 0.93 -11.05
CA ASP A 356 -15.01 1.40 -12.24
C ASP A 356 -14.22 0.28 -12.91
N TYR A 357 -13.47 -0.53 -12.15
CA TYR A 357 -12.78 -1.69 -12.69
C TYR A 357 -13.75 -2.73 -13.27
N TYR A 358 -14.86 -2.99 -12.60
CA TYR A 358 -15.89 -3.91 -13.13
C TYR A 358 -16.44 -3.44 -14.48
N ARG A 359 -16.63 -2.13 -14.64
CA ARG A 359 -17.19 -1.55 -15.88
C ARG A 359 -16.18 -1.47 -17.02
N TYR A 360 -14.95 -1.08 -16.74
CA TYR A 360 -13.98 -0.72 -17.76
C TYR A 360 -12.85 -1.73 -17.95
N ALA A 361 -12.58 -2.61 -16.97
CA ALA A 361 -11.43 -3.49 -16.99
C ALA A 361 -11.67 -4.78 -16.18
N ARG A 362 -12.50 -5.69 -16.70
CA ARG A 362 -12.94 -6.90 -15.99
C ARG A 362 -11.81 -7.76 -15.45
N LEU A 363 -10.70 -7.91 -16.20
CA LEU A 363 -9.53 -8.67 -15.75
C LEU A 363 -8.87 -8.01 -14.53
N GLN A 364 -8.75 -6.68 -14.53
CA GLN A 364 -8.21 -5.92 -13.40
C GLN A 364 -9.15 -5.96 -12.19
N PHE A 365 -10.47 -5.97 -12.43
CA PHE A 365 -11.46 -6.22 -11.40
C PHE A 365 -11.29 -7.60 -10.76
N ALA A 366 -11.10 -8.65 -11.56
CA ALA A 366 -10.87 -10.00 -11.08
C ALA A 366 -9.61 -10.08 -10.19
N VAL A 367 -8.51 -9.44 -10.59
CA VAL A 367 -7.29 -9.34 -9.78
C VAL A 367 -7.56 -8.60 -8.45
N ALA A 368 -8.28 -7.49 -8.48
CA ALA A 368 -8.61 -6.73 -7.26
C ALA A 368 -9.51 -7.54 -6.32
N LEU A 369 -10.55 -8.19 -6.86
CA LEU A 369 -11.46 -9.02 -6.08
C LEU A 369 -10.77 -10.26 -5.51
N ALA A 370 -9.94 -10.95 -6.31
CA ALA A 370 -9.17 -12.09 -5.83
C ALA A 370 -8.20 -11.69 -4.71
N THR A 371 -7.49 -10.56 -4.87
CA THR A 371 -6.61 -10.04 -3.82
C THR A 371 -7.39 -9.67 -2.56
N PHE A 372 -8.56 -9.05 -2.68
CA PHE A 372 -9.46 -8.75 -1.56
C PHE A 372 -9.85 -10.03 -0.81
N LEU A 373 -10.39 -11.01 -1.52
CA LEU A 373 -10.82 -12.28 -0.93
C LEU A 373 -9.66 -13.02 -0.27
N LEU A 374 -8.51 -13.10 -0.93
CA LEU A 374 -7.31 -13.72 -0.36
C LEU A 374 -6.85 -13.02 0.91
N THR A 375 -6.92 -11.69 0.97
CA THR A 375 -6.54 -10.92 2.17
C THR A 375 -7.46 -11.26 3.34
N VAL A 376 -8.76 -11.41 3.10
CA VAL A 376 -9.73 -11.78 4.13
C VAL A 376 -9.57 -13.25 4.56
N ILE A 377 -9.42 -14.18 3.60
CA ILE A 377 -9.36 -15.62 3.87
C ILE A 377 -8.05 -16.02 4.57
N LEU A 378 -6.92 -15.44 4.14
CA LEU A 378 -5.60 -15.78 4.66
C LEU A 378 -5.25 -15.03 5.96
N ALA A 379 -6.15 -14.17 6.49
CA ALA A 379 -5.90 -13.49 7.75
C ALA A 379 -5.63 -14.51 8.89
N PRO A 380 -4.63 -14.26 9.75
CA PRO A 380 -3.84 -13.03 9.89
C PRO A 380 -2.68 -12.88 8.88
N HIS A 381 -2.32 -13.91 8.12
CA HIS A 381 -1.17 -13.93 7.19
C HIS A 381 -1.44 -13.17 5.88
N ILE A 382 -1.80 -11.89 6.00
CA ILE A 382 -2.17 -11.04 4.86
C ILE A 382 -1.01 -10.75 3.91
N GLU A 383 0.23 -10.91 4.36
CA GLU A 383 1.44 -10.79 3.53
C GLU A 383 1.43 -11.80 2.37
N ARG A 384 0.90 -13.01 2.60
CA ARG A 384 0.77 -14.05 1.57
C ARG A 384 -0.24 -13.62 0.49
N ALA A 385 -1.32 -13.01 0.91
CA ALA A 385 -2.34 -12.50 -0.02
C ALA A 385 -1.77 -11.45 -0.99
N VAL A 386 -0.89 -10.57 -0.49
CA VAL A 386 -0.22 -9.58 -1.33
C VAL A 386 0.70 -10.24 -2.35
N ILE A 387 1.51 -11.21 -1.93
CA ILE A 387 2.41 -11.93 -2.85
C ILE A 387 1.60 -12.61 -3.95
N ILE A 388 0.55 -13.34 -3.58
CA ILE A 388 -0.33 -14.01 -4.54
C ILE A 388 -1.01 -12.98 -5.45
N GLY A 389 -1.49 -11.86 -4.90
CA GLY A 389 -2.09 -10.77 -5.67
C GLY A 389 -1.14 -10.17 -6.70
N ILE A 390 0.14 -9.97 -6.34
CA ILE A 390 1.18 -9.49 -7.27
C ILE A 390 1.39 -10.52 -8.39
N LEU A 391 1.51 -11.80 -8.04
CA LEU A 391 1.66 -12.88 -9.03
C LEU A 391 0.46 -12.93 -9.98
N LEU A 392 -0.77 -12.85 -9.46
CA LEU A 392 -1.99 -12.77 -10.27
C LEU A 392 -1.99 -11.56 -11.21
N ALA A 393 -1.53 -10.40 -10.75
CA ALA A 393 -1.43 -9.21 -11.57
C ALA A 393 -0.40 -9.36 -12.70
N ILE A 394 0.74 -9.99 -12.42
CA ILE A 394 1.77 -10.30 -13.42
C ILE A 394 1.22 -11.29 -14.43
N LEU A 395 0.58 -12.38 -13.99
CA LEU A 395 -0.04 -13.37 -14.86
C LEU A 395 -1.14 -12.75 -15.75
N ALA A 396 -1.99 -11.90 -15.18
CA ALA A 396 -3.02 -11.19 -15.93
C ALA A 396 -2.42 -10.23 -16.97
N HIS A 397 -1.29 -9.59 -16.65
CA HIS A 397 -0.57 -8.76 -17.61
C HIS A 397 0.03 -9.60 -18.73
N LEU A 398 0.74 -10.68 -18.39
CA LEU A 398 1.32 -11.60 -19.38
C LEU A 398 0.23 -12.21 -20.28
N TRP A 399 -0.87 -12.67 -19.69
CA TRP A 399 -2.01 -13.20 -20.46
C TRP A 399 -2.53 -12.21 -21.50
N ARG A 400 -2.64 -10.94 -21.14
CA ARG A 400 -3.07 -9.90 -22.08
C ARG A 400 -2.06 -9.63 -23.18
N GLU A 401 -0.77 -9.70 -22.89
CA GLU A 401 0.30 -9.50 -23.87
C GLU A 401 0.44 -10.69 -24.84
N LEU A 402 0.07 -11.91 -24.41
CA LEU A 402 0.06 -13.11 -25.25
C LEU A 402 -0.99 -13.07 -26.37
N HIS A 403 -2.08 -12.34 -26.18
CA HIS A 403 -3.18 -12.33 -27.11
C HIS A 403 -3.16 -11.06 -27.97
N LEU A 404 -2.80 -11.21 -29.23
CA LEU A 404 -2.99 -10.16 -30.23
C LEU A 404 -4.47 -10.03 -30.57
N SER A 405 -4.96 -8.79 -30.65
CA SER A 405 -6.25 -8.52 -31.28
C SER A 405 -5.97 -8.32 -32.76
N ILE A 406 -6.50 -9.19 -33.60
CA ILE A 406 -6.23 -9.16 -35.04
C ILE A 406 -7.55 -8.95 -35.79
N PRO A 407 -8.04 -7.67 -35.89
CA PRO A 407 -9.11 -7.36 -36.81
C PRO A 407 -8.74 -7.77 -38.23
N ALA A 408 -9.65 -8.51 -38.87
CA ALA A 408 -9.47 -8.99 -40.20
C ALA A 408 -10.73 -8.67 -41.01
N TRP A 409 -10.56 -8.26 -42.26
CA TRP A 409 -11.67 -8.01 -43.20
C TRP A 409 -11.20 -8.19 -44.63
N ARG A 410 -12.15 -8.32 -45.54
CA ARG A 410 -11.90 -8.42 -46.99
C ARG A 410 -12.41 -7.16 -47.69
N ASP A 411 -11.62 -6.67 -48.64
CA ASP A 411 -12.03 -5.63 -49.58
C ASP A 411 -11.66 -6.06 -51.01
N GLY A 412 -12.67 -6.31 -51.81
CA GLY A 412 -12.48 -6.91 -53.12
C GLY A 412 -11.80 -8.30 -53.05
N ASP A 413 -10.64 -8.42 -53.68
CA ASP A 413 -9.81 -9.65 -53.65
C ASP A 413 -8.62 -9.53 -52.67
N VAL A 414 -8.56 -8.48 -51.85
CA VAL A 414 -7.52 -8.27 -50.89
C VAL A 414 -8.02 -8.58 -49.46
N LEU A 415 -7.24 -9.37 -48.74
CA LEU A 415 -7.43 -9.63 -47.31
C LEU A 415 -6.63 -8.59 -46.50
N HIS A 416 -7.25 -8.03 -45.48
CA HIS A 416 -6.65 -7.08 -44.60
C HIS A 416 -6.52 -7.64 -43.17
N LEU A 417 -5.31 -7.62 -42.60
CA LEU A 417 -5.01 -7.99 -41.23
C LEU A 417 -4.44 -6.79 -40.50
N ALA A 418 -5.05 -6.40 -39.38
CA ALA A 418 -4.60 -5.25 -38.57
C ALA A 418 -4.24 -5.68 -37.14
N PRO A 419 -3.10 -6.36 -36.91
CA PRO A 419 -2.70 -6.83 -35.59
C PRO A 419 -2.48 -5.63 -34.63
N LYS A 420 -3.02 -5.75 -33.40
CA LYS A 420 -2.90 -4.77 -32.34
C LYS A 420 -2.30 -5.42 -31.10
N GLY A 421 -1.26 -4.81 -30.54
CA GLY A 421 -0.58 -5.31 -29.33
C GLY A 421 0.93 -5.37 -29.49
N VAL A 422 1.56 -6.32 -28.81
CA VAL A 422 3.02 -6.55 -28.86
C VAL A 422 3.30 -7.83 -29.65
N LEU A 423 4.09 -7.72 -30.73
CA LEU A 423 4.47 -8.86 -31.53
C LEU A 423 5.84 -9.38 -31.10
N TYR A 424 5.87 -10.58 -30.54
CA TYR A 424 7.06 -11.26 -30.04
C TYR A 424 6.87 -12.79 -30.09
N PHE A 425 7.87 -13.56 -29.66
CA PHE A 425 7.86 -15.03 -29.80
C PHE A 425 6.59 -15.72 -29.32
N ALA A 426 5.94 -15.21 -28.26
CA ALA A 426 4.79 -15.88 -27.67
C ALA A 426 3.43 -15.43 -28.27
N SER A 427 3.37 -14.29 -28.95
CA SER A 427 2.17 -13.79 -29.62
C SER A 427 2.18 -14.04 -31.14
N ALA A 428 3.33 -14.38 -31.72
CA ALA A 428 3.49 -14.64 -33.13
C ALA A 428 2.60 -15.79 -33.67
N PRO A 429 2.45 -16.93 -32.96
CA PRO A 429 1.55 -18.00 -33.40
C PRO A 429 0.10 -17.55 -33.60
N GLY A 430 -0.38 -16.60 -32.81
CA GLY A 430 -1.72 -16.04 -32.97
C GLY A 430 -1.92 -15.27 -34.29
N LEU A 431 -0.85 -14.71 -34.87
CA LEU A 431 -0.89 -14.05 -36.15
C LEU A 431 -0.97 -15.08 -37.29
N GLU A 432 -0.22 -16.17 -37.21
CA GLU A 432 -0.22 -17.27 -38.16
C GLU A 432 -1.59 -17.98 -38.16
N ASP A 433 -2.15 -18.29 -36.99
CA ASP A 433 -3.48 -18.89 -36.85
C ASP A 433 -4.59 -18.00 -37.42
N ALA A 434 -4.51 -16.67 -37.16
CA ALA A 434 -5.50 -15.73 -37.70
C ALA A 434 -5.43 -15.64 -39.25
N PHE A 435 -4.22 -15.66 -39.81
CA PHE A 435 -4.01 -15.66 -41.24
C PHE A 435 -4.54 -16.97 -41.88
N GLY A 436 -4.17 -18.12 -41.34
CA GLY A 436 -4.64 -19.42 -41.82
C GLY A 436 -6.16 -19.55 -41.79
N LYS A 437 -6.80 -19.04 -40.73
CA LYS A 437 -8.28 -19.01 -40.63
C LYS A 437 -8.89 -18.11 -41.69
N LEU A 438 -8.35 -16.92 -41.89
CA LEU A 438 -8.87 -15.97 -42.90
C LEU A 438 -8.71 -16.50 -44.33
N LEU A 439 -7.60 -17.17 -44.63
CA LEU A 439 -7.37 -17.85 -45.90
C LEU A 439 -8.42 -18.96 -46.13
N GLY A 440 -8.70 -19.76 -45.10
CA GLY A 440 -9.72 -20.82 -45.20
C GLY A 440 -11.13 -20.28 -45.44
N GLU A 441 -11.45 -19.10 -44.91
CA GLU A 441 -12.74 -18.43 -45.13
C GLU A 441 -12.85 -17.74 -46.50
N HIS A 442 -11.70 -17.38 -47.13
CA HIS A 442 -11.64 -16.62 -48.37
C HIS A 442 -10.63 -17.20 -49.40
N PRO A 443 -10.82 -18.43 -49.89
CA PRO A 443 -9.83 -19.09 -50.74
C PRO A 443 -9.64 -18.45 -52.11
N SER A 444 -10.51 -17.52 -52.51
CA SER A 444 -10.42 -16.82 -53.80
C SER A 444 -9.69 -15.47 -53.72
N ALA A 445 -9.16 -15.09 -52.56
CA ALA A 445 -8.40 -13.85 -52.42
C ALA A 445 -7.00 -14.00 -53.01
N ASN A 446 -6.49 -12.94 -53.63
CA ASN A 446 -5.17 -12.90 -54.27
C ASN A 446 -4.22 -11.87 -53.63
N GLY A 447 -4.71 -11.00 -52.74
CA GLY A 447 -3.91 -9.99 -52.08
C GLY A 447 -3.99 -10.08 -50.56
N LEU A 448 -2.90 -9.73 -49.85
CA LEU A 448 -2.81 -9.62 -48.41
C LEU A 448 -2.18 -8.27 -48.02
N ASN A 449 -2.90 -7.45 -47.29
CA ASN A 449 -2.38 -6.21 -46.72
C ASN A 449 -2.28 -6.30 -45.19
N LEU A 450 -1.09 -6.14 -44.67
CA LEU A 450 -0.79 -6.18 -43.23
C LEU A 450 -0.65 -4.76 -42.68
N HIS A 451 -1.66 -4.29 -41.94
CA HIS A 451 -1.69 -2.97 -41.30
C HIS A 451 -0.99 -3.00 -39.94
N LEU A 452 0.26 -2.59 -39.87
CA LEU A 452 1.09 -2.71 -38.66
C LEU A 452 0.92 -1.54 -37.69
N GLY A 453 0.13 -0.53 -38.00
CA GLY A 453 -0.07 0.68 -37.18
C GLY A 453 -0.58 0.43 -35.76
N GLY A 454 -1.24 -0.72 -35.54
CA GLY A 454 -1.71 -1.15 -34.21
C GLY A 454 -0.64 -1.82 -33.33
N LEU A 455 0.55 -2.11 -33.88
CA LEU A 455 1.63 -2.75 -33.12
C LEU A 455 2.39 -1.74 -32.24
N GLY A 456 2.40 -1.99 -30.92
CA GLY A 456 3.13 -1.16 -29.97
C GLY A 456 4.62 -1.43 -29.97
N ARG A 457 5.03 -2.70 -29.99
CA ARG A 457 6.41 -3.15 -30.01
C ARG A 457 6.53 -4.42 -30.85
N VAL A 458 7.65 -4.52 -31.60
CA VAL A 458 8.02 -5.73 -32.34
C VAL A 458 9.45 -6.08 -31.94
N ASP A 459 9.69 -7.32 -31.48
CA ASP A 459 11.04 -7.83 -31.25
C ASP A 459 11.56 -8.59 -32.49
N LEU A 460 12.81 -9.08 -32.40
CA LEU A 460 13.44 -9.81 -33.51
C LEU A 460 12.62 -11.05 -33.89
N THR A 461 12.13 -11.81 -32.92
CA THR A 461 11.40 -13.04 -33.15
C THR A 461 10.04 -12.77 -33.78
N GLY A 462 9.34 -11.71 -33.32
CA GLY A 462 8.11 -11.26 -33.96
C GLY A 462 8.30 -10.76 -35.39
N ALA A 463 9.42 -10.08 -35.67
CA ALA A 463 9.74 -9.65 -37.02
C ALA A 463 10.06 -10.83 -37.95
N LEU A 464 10.75 -11.86 -37.42
CA LEU A 464 11.00 -13.11 -38.19
C LEU A 464 9.73 -13.89 -38.48
N ALA A 465 8.79 -13.99 -37.51
CA ALA A 465 7.50 -14.62 -37.70
C ALA A 465 6.66 -13.86 -38.75
N LEU A 466 6.68 -12.51 -38.69
CA LEU A 466 6.00 -11.69 -39.71
C LEU A 466 6.57 -11.94 -41.10
N ARG A 467 7.92 -12.03 -41.20
CA ARG A 467 8.58 -12.39 -42.48
C ARG A 467 8.17 -13.76 -42.97
N GLY A 468 8.20 -14.79 -42.09
CA GLY A 468 7.77 -16.16 -42.46
C GLY A 468 6.36 -16.17 -43.00
N LEU A 469 5.41 -15.51 -42.31
CA LEU A 469 4.02 -15.40 -42.76
C LEU A 469 3.90 -14.70 -44.13
N MET A 470 4.70 -13.66 -44.38
CA MET A 470 4.71 -12.99 -45.70
C MET A 470 5.29 -13.88 -46.80
N ASP A 471 6.35 -14.64 -46.49
CA ASP A 471 6.99 -15.53 -47.41
C ASP A 471 6.04 -16.71 -47.77
N ASP A 472 5.39 -17.31 -46.81
CA ASP A 472 4.35 -18.33 -46.95
C ASP A 472 3.16 -17.82 -47.79
N ALA A 473 2.71 -16.59 -47.52
CA ALA A 473 1.64 -15.98 -48.32
C ALA A 473 2.06 -15.74 -49.79
N ARG A 474 3.28 -15.30 -50.02
CA ARG A 474 3.82 -15.13 -51.40
C ARG A 474 3.97 -16.47 -52.15
N GLU A 475 4.43 -17.50 -51.41
CA GLU A 475 4.54 -18.86 -51.98
C GLU A 475 3.17 -19.44 -52.32
N ALA A 476 2.14 -19.05 -51.56
CA ALA A 476 0.73 -19.37 -51.87
C ALA A 476 0.12 -18.51 -52.98
N GLY A 477 0.87 -17.60 -53.59
CA GLY A 477 0.45 -16.77 -54.72
C GLY A 477 -0.21 -15.44 -54.37
N PHE A 478 -0.10 -14.99 -53.10
CA PHE A 478 -0.63 -13.69 -52.67
C PHE A 478 0.33 -12.54 -53.00
N GLU A 479 -0.22 -11.41 -53.45
CA GLU A 479 0.47 -10.13 -53.44
C GLU A 479 0.45 -9.57 -52.00
N VAL A 480 1.64 -9.48 -51.36
CA VAL A 480 1.72 -9.07 -49.95
C VAL A 480 2.24 -7.65 -49.80
N GLU A 481 1.45 -6.81 -49.18
CA GLU A 481 1.76 -5.40 -48.87
C GLU A 481 1.84 -5.15 -47.36
N LEU A 482 2.76 -4.29 -46.95
CA LEU A 482 2.86 -3.77 -45.58
C LEU A 482 2.41 -2.32 -45.54
N SER A 483 1.43 -2.03 -44.69
CA SER A 483 0.92 -0.68 -44.49
C SER A 483 1.14 -0.21 -43.04
N ASP A 484 1.24 1.11 -42.84
CA ASP A 484 1.24 1.75 -41.53
C ASP A 484 2.32 1.28 -40.56
N VAL A 485 3.55 1.01 -41.05
CA VAL A 485 4.64 0.53 -40.19
C VAL A 485 4.98 1.56 -39.12
N PRO A 486 4.79 1.24 -37.82
CA PRO A 486 4.99 2.22 -36.76
C PRO A 486 6.48 2.56 -36.57
N PRO A 487 6.81 3.83 -36.22
CA PRO A 487 8.20 4.31 -36.13
C PRO A 487 9.10 3.44 -35.26
N GLN A 488 8.58 2.89 -34.16
CA GLN A 488 9.30 2.04 -33.21
C GLN A 488 9.65 0.66 -33.78
N ALA A 489 8.88 0.14 -34.73
CA ALA A 489 9.12 -1.15 -35.39
C ALA A 489 9.87 -1.00 -36.71
N LYS A 490 9.95 0.22 -37.29
CA LYS A 490 10.50 0.47 -38.62
C LYS A 490 11.93 -0.06 -38.79
N LYS A 491 12.80 0.13 -37.79
CA LYS A 491 14.21 -0.32 -37.87
C LYS A 491 14.35 -1.84 -37.90
N ILE A 492 13.53 -2.57 -37.14
CA ILE A 492 13.63 -4.03 -37.07
C ILE A 492 12.95 -4.68 -38.26
N ILE A 493 11.81 -4.15 -38.68
CA ILE A 493 11.09 -4.64 -39.86
C ILE A 493 11.93 -4.42 -41.12
N ALA A 494 12.52 -3.23 -41.36
CA ALA A 494 13.38 -2.96 -42.48
C ALA A 494 14.59 -3.91 -42.54
N ARG A 495 15.21 -4.26 -41.42
CA ARG A 495 16.34 -5.19 -41.39
C ARG A 495 15.96 -6.63 -41.65
N VAL A 496 14.75 -7.05 -41.27
CA VAL A 496 14.33 -8.47 -41.35
C VAL A 496 13.51 -8.73 -42.59
N VAL A 497 12.67 -7.79 -43.01
CA VAL A 497 11.72 -7.95 -44.13
C VAL A 497 12.29 -7.38 -45.43
N ASP A 498 12.97 -6.20 -45.41
CA ASP A 498 13.48 -5.55 -46.62
C ASP A 498 14.82 -6.16 -47.12
N ASN A 499 15.59 -6.90 -46.30
CA ASN A 499 16.83 -7.58 -46.71
C ASN A 499 16.58 -8.90 -47.49
N SER A 500 15.41 -9.08 -48.01
CA SER A 500 15.01 -10.29 -48.80
C SER A 500 14.72 -9.96 -50.26
N VAL A 501 15.28 -8.83 -50.79
CA VAL A 501 15.32 -8.52 -52.21
C VAL A 501 16.76 -8.59 -52.70
#